data_968f04cbbfe2ef56f38569b38481651e
#
_entry.id   968f04cbbfe2ef56f38569b38481651e
#
_cell.length_a   1.000
_cell.length_b   1.000
_cell.length_c   1.000
_cell.angle_alpha   90.00
_cell.angle_beta   90.00
_cell.angle_gamma   90.00
#
_symmetry.space_group_name_H-M   'P 1'
#
loop_
_entity.id
_entity.type
_entity.pdbx_description
1 polymer ?
#
loop_
_entity_poly.entity_id
_entity_poly.type
_entity_poly.pdbx_seq_one_letter_code
_entity_poly.pdbx_strand_id
1 'polypeptide(L)'
;MTQESTKSRNARKPLWIAIIAIVAWLGISGVAGPTFGKLSSVQENDNSAFLPANAESTQANKITVKFSAGALNQLPTLLLFVGDVNPAKLAAVNQYVQTLPDKEITGTGKTLKEFILPGAPISVFPSQDGKAILGNISLIDKVATSTIEDKPALPQVIKFVREDMAKNLSALNFETHVTGFGGILADLFGAFGSIDSTLLLTTLGVVSIILIIVYRSPFLWILPLFTAVTALSLAGTIIYYLAKANLIDLSGQSQGILSVLVLGAATDYALLLISRYREELHHHASRFESMGIALRGVIEPIIASGSTVIAGLLVLLLSELSSNRGLGPVGAIGIASAMVTVLTFLPALLVIFGRWIFWPKIPRFDDENAQLKGFWAKVGLTVDKYPRRTAMITAILLVVLAAFSFQLKSNGISTTESFTGTADSVVGQAKLLQHFPGGEGSPVEIIVKESDVQKVTAKLLATPGVSAVMPTLTGPVIPGQALPPVKVVDGQVLLNATLKVPADSVEGRQLTPVIRDAVHAIDSGILVGGGGAINYDVDVASRHDNRLIIPIVLLLIAVILGLLLRSILAAALLLATVIISFVATLG
;
A
#
# COMPACT_ATOMS: atom_id res chain seq x y z
N MET A 1 17.52 61.82 17.53
CA MET A 1 18.39 60.62 17.45
C MET A 1 17.94 59.42 18.28
N THR A 2 16.99 59.55 19.17
CA THR A 2 16.55 58.45 20.10
C THR A 2 15.38 57.58 19.58
N GLN A 3 14.61 58.02 18.58
CA GLN A 3 13.50 57.23 18.03
C GLN A 3 13.92 56.18 16.96
N GLU A 4 15.02 56.39 16.24
CA GLU A 4 15.52 55.42 15.23
C GLU A 4 16.20 54.18 15.86
N SER A 5 16.86 54.37 17.02
CA SER A 5 17.54 53.25 17.69
C SER A 5 16.57 52.26 18.32
N THR A 6 15.40 52.71 18.77
CA THR A 6 14.36 51.87 19.37
C THR A 6 13.58 51.05 18.31
N LYS A 7 13.35 51.65 17.11
CA LYS A 7 12.74 50.94 15.98
C LYS A 7 13.64 49.80 15.43
N SER A 8 14.97 50.04 15.39
CA SER A 8 15.95 49.06 14.94
C SER A 8 16.08 47.85 15.90
N ARG A 9 15.97 48.10 17.22
CA ARG A 9 16.08 47.06 18.25
C ARG A 9 14.85 46.14 18.31
N ASN A 10 13.65 46.68 18.04
CA ASN A 10 12.40 45.92 17.99
C ASN A 10 12.27 45.05 16.72
N ALA A 11 12.89 45.43 15.60
CA ALA A 11 12.90 44.64 14.37
C ALA A 11 13.87 43.43 14.40
N ARG A 12 14.89 43.46 15.28
CA ARG A 12 15.89 42.38 15.39
C ARG A 12 15.35 41.15 16.12
N LYS A 13 14.50 41.29 17.12
CA LYS A 13 13.94 40.18 17.90
C LYS A 13 13.17 39.15 17.04
N PRO A 14 12.20 39.53 16.18
CA PRO A 14 11.46 38.58 15.36
C PRO A 14 12.34 37.89 14.28
N LEU A 15 13.41 38.56 13.83
CA LEU A 15 14.37 37.95 12.90
C LEU A 15 15.14 36.78 13.55
N TRP A 16 15.61 36.99 14.79
CA TRP A 16 16.32 35.95 15.52
C TRP A 16 15.43 34.74 15.82
N ILE A 17 14.14 34.96 16.12
CA ILE A 17 13.16 33.86 16.31
C ILE A 17 13.03 33.04 15.03
N ALA A 18 12.93 33.69 13.86
CA ALA A 18 12.84 32.99 12.59
C ALA A 18 14.12 32.19 12.28
N ILE A 19 15.31 32.77 12.56
CA ILE A 19 16.58 32.05 12.36
C ILE A 19 16.69 30.84 13.29
N ILE A 20 16.36 31.01 14.57
CA ILE A 20 16.38 29.90 15.55
C ILE A 20 15.42 28.79 15.11
N ALA A 21 14.20 29.13 14.67
CA ALA A 21 13.24 28.15 14.17
C ALA A 21 13.79 27.39 12.96
N ILE A 22 14.43 28.06 12.00
CA ILE A 22 15.03 27.42 10.84
C ILE A 22 16.17 26.49 11.25
N VAL A 23 17.07 26.95 12.11
CA VAL A 23 18.20 26.13 12.58
C VAL A 23 17.69 24.89 13.33
N ALA A 24 16.68 25.06 14.18
CA ALA A 24 16.05 23.93 14.88
C ALA A 24 15.45 22.91 13.91
N TRP A 25 14.69 23.39 12.90
CA TRP A 25 14.07 22.51 11.90
C TRP A 25 15.10 21.84 10.98
N LEU A 26 16.18 22.52 10.60
CA LEU A 26 17.28 21.92 9.85
C LEU A 26 18.00 20.84 10.69
N GLY A 27 18.17 21.08 11.99
CA GLY A 27 18.70 20.09 12.92
C GLY A 27 17.80 18.85 13.02
N ILE A 28 16.49 19.05 13.17
CA ILE A 28 15.48 17.98 13.16
C ILE A 28 15.56 17.20 11.83
N SER A 29 15.58 17.90 10.70
CA SER A 29 15.63 17.29 9.37
C SER A 29 16.91 16.51 9.13
N GLY A 30 18.04 16.94 9.68
CA GLY A 30 19.33 16.25 9.60
C GLY A 30 19.32 14.88 10.28
N VAL A 31 18.54 14.73 11.37
CA VAL A 31 18.34 13.45 12.07
C VAL A 31 17.19 12.65 11.45
N ALA A 32 16.13 13.32 11.07
CA ALA A 32 14.91 12.70 10.58
C ALA A 32 15.05 12.13 9.17
N GLY A 33 15.81 12.76 8.27
CA GLY A 33 16.00 12.29 6.90
C GLY A 33 16.59 10.87 6.81
N PRO A 34 17.74 10.60 7.44
CA PRO A 34 18.30 9.26 7.49
C PRO A 34 17.39 8.22 8.16
N THR A 35 16.60 8.64 9.16
CA THR A 35 15.67 7.74 9.86
C THR A 35 14.49 7.36 8.98
N PHE A 36 13.99 8.28 8.17
CA PHE A 36 12.97 7.98 7.16
C PHE A 36 13.40 6.87 6.19
N GLY A 37 14.66 6.89 5.76
CA GLY A 37 15.23 5.84 4.90
C GLY A 37 15.26 4.44 5.55
N LYS A 38 15.12 4.35 6.89
CA LYS A 38 15.08 3.07 7.62
C LYS A 38 13.66 2.53 7.84
N LEU A 39 12.61 3.23 7.40
CA LEU A 39 11.23 2.77 7.59
C LEU A 39 10.98 1.39 7.01
N SER A 40 11.59 1.06 5.87
CA SER A 40 11.47 -0.27 5.25
C SER A 40 11.97 -1.41 6.14
N SER A 41 12.87 -1.14 7.08
CA SER A 41 13.40 -2.15 8.01
C SER A 41 12.44 -2.53 9.14
N VAL A 42 11.37 -1.77 9.33
CA VAL A 42 10.34 -1.99 10.37
C VAL A 42 8.96 -2.24 9.77
N GLN A 43 8.90 -2.48 8.46
CA GLN A 43 7.65 -2.83 7.78
C GLN A 43 7.33 -4.30 7.99
N GLU A 44 6.07 -4.58 8.24
CA GLU A 44 5.47 -5.91 8.20
C GLU A 44 4.68 -6.05 6.90
N ASN A 45 5.22 -6.81 5.95
CA ASN A 45 4.63 -7.01 4.62
C ASN A 45 4.23 -8.47 4.39
N ASP A 46 4.10 -9.27 5.44
CA ASP A 46 3.58 -10.62 5.35
C ASP A 46 2.04 -10.62 5.16
N ASN A 47 1.49 -11.75 4.73
CA ASN A 47 0.05 -11.86 4.53
C ASN A 47 -0.76 -11.62 5.81
N SER A 48 -0.18 -11.86 6.99
CA SER A 48 -0.87 -11.65 8.27
C SER A 48 -1.12 -10.17 8.57
N ALA A 49 -0.28 -9.27 8.05
CA ALA A 49 -0.44 -7.82 8.19
C ALA A 49 -1.70 -7.28 7.48
N PHE A 50 -2.25 -8.03 6.53
CA PHE A 50 -3.43 -7.63 5.76
C PHE A 50 -4.72 -8.33 6.22
N LEU A 51 -4.60 -9.44 6.98
CA LEU A 51 -5.74 -10.29 7.33
C LEU A 51 -6.49 -9.80 8.58
N PRO A 52 -7.81 -10.05 8.64
CA PRO A 52 -8.54 -9.91 9.90
C PRO A 52 -8.00 -10.92 10.93
N ALA A 53 -7.65 -10.46 12.12
CA ALA A 53 -7.01 -11.30 13.14
C ALA A 53 -7.86 -12.52 13.56
N ASN A 54 -9.19 -12.39 13.48
CA ASN A 54 -10.16 -13.41 13.89
C ASN A 54 -10.73 -14.23 12.74
N ALA A 55 -10.31 -14.00 11.50
CA ALA A 55 -10.81 -14.75 10.34
C ALA A 55 -10.44 -16.23 10.43
N GLU A 56 -11.32 -17.09 9.93
CA GLU A 56 -11.10 -18.54 9.91
C GLU A 56 -9.83 -18.91 9.13
N SER A 57 -9.61 -18.28 7.99
CA SER A 57 -8.38 -18.47 7.20
C SER A 57 -7.11 -18.07 7.96
N THR A 58 -7.17 -17.04 8.82
CA THR A 58 -6.06 -16.64 9.69
C THR A 58 -5.79 -17.68 10.76
N GLN A 59 -6.85 -18.25 11.36
CA GLN A 59 -6.72 -19.35 12.33
C GLN A 59 -6.19 -20.62 11.67
N ALA A 60 -6.71 -20.96 10.48
CA ALA A 60 -6.23 -22.07 9.69
C ALA A 60 -4.73 -21.92 9.39
N ASN A 61 -4.30 -20.75 8.93
CA ASN A 61 -2.90 -20.48 8.61
C ASN A 61 -1.95 -20.70 9.82
N LYS A 62 -2.35 -20.29 11.02
CA LYS A 62 -1.58 -20.52 12.26
C LYS A 62 -1.36 -22.02 12.55
N ILE A 63 -2.30 -22.88 12.14
CA ILE A 63 -2.19 -24.32 12.33
C ILE A 63 -1.47 -24.98 11.14
N THR A 64 -1.76 -24.55 9.90
CA THR A 64 -1.05 -25.02 8.69
C THR A 64 0.47 -24.84 8.84
N VAL A 65 0.88 -23.74 9.45
CA VAL A 65 2.27 -23.48 9.81
C VAL A 65 2.87 -24.63 10.65
N LYS A 66 2.14 -25.27 11.55
CA LYS A 66 2.63 -26.42 12.34
C LYS A 66 2.77 -27.70 11.49
N PHE A 67 1.94 -27.90 10.47
CA PHE A 67 2.09 -28.99 9.51
C PHE A 67 3.32 -28.80 8.63
N SER A 68 3.67 -27.56 8.42
CA SER A 68 4.92 -27.17 7.81
C SER A 68 6.11 -27.24 8.79
N ALA A 69 5.95 -27.67 10.07
CA ALA A 69 7.00 -27.72 11.09
C ALA A 69 8.11 -28.73 10.73
N GLY A 70 9.14 -28.26 10.16
CA GLY A 70 10.18 -28.87 9.31
C GLY A 70 10.24 -28.24 7.92
N ALA A 71 9.13 -27.58 7.49
CA ALA A 71 8.98 -26.76 6.29
C ALA A 71 8.48 -25.33 6.66
N LEU A 72 8.57 -24.92 7.90
CA LEU A 72 8.07 -23.67 8.51
C LEU A 72 8.69 -22.40 7.95
N ASN A 73 9.64 -22.55 7.03
CA ASN A 73 10.40 -21.44 6.47
C ASN A 73 10.52 -21.60 4.96
N GLN A 74 9.45 -22.02 4.25
CA GLN A 74 9.57 -22.19 2.81
C GLN A 74 8.59 -21.33 2.03
N LEU A 75 9.13 -20.72 1.00
CA LEU A 75 8.40 -20.08 -0.08
C LEU A 75 8.45 -21.01 -1.30
N PRO A 76 7.38 -21.76 -1.63
CA PRO A 76 7.35 -22.59 -2.83
C PRO A 76 7.57 -21.72 -4.06
N THR A 77 8.62 -22.04 -4.80
CA THR A 77 9.01 -21.29 -6.00
C THR A 77 9.04 -22.26 -7.16
N LEU A 78 8.22 -22.00 -8.16
CA LEU A 78 8.03 -22.85 -9.32
C LEU A 78 8.86 -22.32 -10.49
N LEU A 79 9.67 -23.19 -11.06
CA LEU A 79 10.47 -22.96 -12.25
C LEU A 79 9.76 -23.60 -13.43
N LEU A 80 9.19 -22.80 -14.31
CA LEU A 80 8.43 -23.28 -15.45
C LEU A 80 9.26 -23.15 -16.73
N PHE A 81 9.34 -24.24 -17.49
CA PHE A 81 10.01 -24.34 -18.78
C PHE A 81 8.99 -24.77 -19.83
N VAL A 82 8.58 -23.86 -20.69
CA VAL A 82 7.55 -24.09 -21.72
C VAL A 82 8.21 -24.38 -23.07
N GLY A 83 7.88 -25.50 -23.69
CA GLY A 83 8.41 -25.95 -24.97
C GLY A 83 8.31 -27.48 -25.11
N ASP A 84 8.59 -27.98 -26.28
CA ASP A 84 8.52 -29.42 -26.54
C ASP A 84 9.52 -30.20 -25.65
N VAL A 85 8.98 -31.15 -24.91
CA VAL A 85 9.72 -31.99 -23.96
C VAL A 85 10.13 -33.31 -24.60
N ASN A 86 11.41 -33.64 -24.47
CA ASN A 86 11.93 -34.97 -24.79
C ASN A 86 12.84 -35.45 -23.63
N PRO A 87 13.19 -36.74 -23.57
CA PRO A 87 14.01 -37.29 -22.49
C PRO A 87 15.35 -36.57 -22.29
N ALA A 88 16.00 -36.12 -23.37
CA ALA A 88 17.29 -35.43 -23.30
C ALA A 88 17.14 -34.02 -22.69
N LYS A 89 16.11 -33.28 -23.10
CA LYS A 89 15.80 -31.96 -22.52
C LYS A 89 15.37 -32.06 -21.05
N LEU A 90 14.56 -33.08 -20.71
CA LEU A 90 14.17 -33.32 -19.32
C LEU A 90 15.38 -33.60 -18.43
N ALA A 91 16.32 -34.46 -18.93
CA ALA A 91 17.56 -34.73 -18.21
C ALA A 91 18.43 -33.47 -18.03
N ALA A 92 18.54 -32.64 -19.08
CA ALA A 92 19.29 -31.38 -19.02
C ALA A 92 18.69 -30.39 -18.05
N VAL A 93 17.37 -30.20 -18.03
CA VAL A 93 16.67 -29.35 -17.06
C VAL A 93 16.84 -29.89 -15.64
N ASN A 94 16.71 -31.21 -15.44
CA ASN A 94 16.92 -31.80 -14.12
C ASN A 94 18.36 -31.57 -13.63
N GLN A 95 19.37 -31.80 -14.46
CA GLN A 95 20.77 -31.51 -14.12
C GLN A 95 20.97 -30.05 -13.77
N TYR A 96 20.41 -29.12 -14.56
CA TYR A 96 20.49 -27.70 -14.32
C TYR A 96 19.90 -27.33 -12.95
N VAL A 97 18.68 -27.78 -12.65
CA VAL A 97 17.98 -27.44 -11.40
C VAL A 97 18.71 -28.01 -10.18
N GLN A 98 19.36 -29.18 -10.30
CA GLN A 98 20.19 -29.75 -9.22
C GLN A 98 21.47 -28.94 -8.96
N THR A 99 22.03 -28.28 -9.96
CA THR A 99 23.24 -27.44 -9.81
C THR A 99 22.93 -26.01 -9.38
N LEU A 100 21.65 -25.59 -9.49
CA LEU A 100 21.23 -24.22 -9.21
C LEU A 100 21.56 -23.74 -7.77
N PRO A 101 21.46 -24.57 -6.70
CA PRO A 101 21.80 -24.15 -5.33
C PRO A 101 23.25 -23.67 -5.16
N ASP A 102 24.19 -24.27 -5.86
CA ASP A 102 25.62 -23.97 -5.68
C ASP A 102 26.08 -22.73 -6.46
N LYS A 103 25.18 -22.09 -7.22
CA LYS A 103 25.49 -20.87 -7.99
C LYS A 103 25.52 -19.65 -7.09
N GLU A 104 26.46 -18.77 -7.38
CA GLU A 104 26.61 -17.50 -6.71
C GLU A 104 25.64 -16.46 -7.26
N ILE A 105 24.93 -15.79 -6.39
CA ILE A 105 24.04 -14.67 -6.75
C ILE A 105 24.93 -13.47 -7.13
N THR A 106 24.81 -13.05 -8.37
CA THR A 106 25.69 -12.05 -9.00
C THR A 106 25.91 -10.82 -8.11
N GLY A 107 27.15 -10.56 -7.76
CA GLY A 107 27.60 -9.36 -7.03
C GLY A 107 27.41 -9.41 -5.51
N THR A 108 26.91 -10.52 -4.95
CA THR A 108 26.59 -10.58 -3.50
C THR A 108 27.55 -11.42 -2.66
N GLY A 109 28.40 -12.24 -3.31
CA GLY A 109 29.27 -13.22 -2.64
C GLY A 109 28.53 -14.35 -1.90
N LYS A 110 27.19 -14.48 -2.11
CA LYS A 110 26.33 -15.49 -1.50
C LYS A 110 25.89 -16.50 -2.52
N THR A 111 25.75 -17.76 -2.13
CA THR A 111 25.19 -18.82 -2.98
C THR A 111 23.68 -18.92 -2.80
N LEU A 112 22.98 -19.40 -3.83
CA LEU A 112 21.54 -19.60 -3.76
C LEU A 112 21.17 -20.62 -2.66
N LYS A 113 22.06 -21.56 -2.34
CA LYS A 113 21.91 -22.54 -1.27
C LYS A 113 21.62 -21.93 0.10
N GLU A 114 22.13 -20.73 0.38
CA GLU A 114 21.88 -20.02 1.63
C GLU A 114 20.41 -19.61 1.78
N PHE A 115 19.68 -19.53 0.66
CA PHE A 115 18.28 -19.12 0.59
C PHE A 115 17.32 -20.27 0.28
N ILE A 116 17.84 -21.45 -0.04
CA ILE A 116 17.03 -22.67 -0.24
C ILE A 116 16.89 -23.40 1.11
N LEU A 117 15.72 -23.97 1.35
CA LEU A 117 15.44 -24.75 2.55
C LEU A 117 16.32 -26.01 2.56
N PRO A 118 17.17 -26.22 3.58
CA PRO A 118 18.02 -27.40 3.67
C PRO A 118 17.19 -28.70 3.70
N GLY A 119 17.55 -29.65 2.83
CA GLY A 119 16.86 -30.94 2.73
C GLY A 119 15.51 -30.93 2.00
N ALA A 120 15.06 -29.77 1.49
CA ALA A 120 13.89 -29.73 0.61
C ALA A 120 14.19 -30.46 -0.72
N PRO A 121 13.28 -31.34 -1.18
CA PRO A 121 13.50 -32.03 -2.44
C PRO A 121 13.41 -31.05 -3.61
N ILE A 122 14.44 -31.03 -4.43
CA ILE A 122 14.40 -30.36 -5.72
C ILE A 122 13.88 -31.38 -6.73
N SER A 123 12.69 -31.13 -7.26
CA SER A 123 12.01 -32.08 -8.16
C SER A 123 11.66 -31.41 -9.48
N VAL A 124 11.67 -32.21 -10.53
CA VAL A 124 11.36 -31.80 -11.91
C VAL A 124 10.34 -32.75 -12.50
N PHE A 125 9.24 -32.23 -13.02
CA PHE A 125 8.13 -33.02 -13.57
C PHE A 125 7.78 -32.53 -14.97
N PRO A 126 7.64 -33.42 -15.96
CA PRO A 126 7.10 -33.08 -17.27
C PRO A 126 5.57 -32.95 -17.20
N SER A 127 4.98 -32.05 -17.99
CA SER A 127 3.54 -31.98 -18.18
C SER A 127 3.00 -33.19 -18.94
N GLN A 128 1.71 -33.51 -18.75
CA GLN A 128 1.07 -34.63 -19.42
C GLN A 128 0.99 -34.47 -20.95
N ASP A 129 0.90 -33.22 -21.42
CA ASP A 129 0.87 -32.89 -22.85
C ASP A 129 2.28 -32.86 -23.51
N GLY A 130 3.34 -33.07 -22.72
CA GLY A 130 4.72 -33.05 -23.21
C GLY A 130 5.22 -31.68 -23.67
N LYS A 131 4.56 -30.57 -23.28
CA LYS A 131 4.89 -29.20 -23.72
C LYS A 131 5.44 -28.29 -22.62
N ALA A 132 5.57 -28.80 -21.41
CA ALA A 132 6.19 -28.02 -20.32
C ALA A 132 6.91 -28.94 -19.32
N ILE A 133 7.87 -28.37 -18.61
CA ILE A 133 8.55 -28.98 -17.47
C ILE A 133 8.36 -28.04 -16.28
N LEU A 134 8.01 -28.61 -15.14
CA LEU A 134 7.86 -27.87 -13.87
C LEU A 134 8.98 -28.33 -12.93
N GLY A 135 9.80 -27.36 -12.49
CA GLY A 135 10.76 -27.51 -11.39
C GLY A 135 10.21 -26.87 -10.12
N ASN A 136 10.49 -27.45 -8.97
CA ASN A 136 10.14 -26.90 -7.67
C ASN A 136 11.40 -26.68 -6.83
N ILE A 137 11.58 -25.45 -6.32
CA ILE A 137 12.56 -25.14 -5.29
C ILE A 137 11.83 -24.47 -4.12
N SER A 138 12.23 -24.80 -2.90
CA SER A 138 11.66 -24.16 -1.70
C SER A 138 12.68 -23.19 -1.13
N LEU A 139 12.39 -21.89 -1.20
CA LEU A 139 13.20 -20.87 -0.54
C LEU A 139 12.82 -20.78 0.95
N ILE A 140 13.76 -20.38 1.80
CA ILE A 140 13.49 -20.13 3.22
C ILE A 140 12.62 -18.87 3.35
N ASP A 141 11.68 -18.87 4.28
CA ASP A 141 10.78 -17.73 4.53
C ASP A 141 11.57 -16.46 4.91
N LYS A 142 12.65 -16.61 5.66
CA LYS A 142 13.57 -15.51 6.02
C LYS A 142 14.05 -14.68 4.83
N VAL A 143 14.03 -15.22 3.60
CA VAL A 143 14.43 -14.46 2.40
C VAL A 143 13.47 -13.30 2.13
N ALA A 144 12.20 -13.43 2.52
CA ALA A 144 11.19 -12.37 2.36
C ALA A 144 11.45 -11.16 3.30
N THR A 145 12.02 -11.41 4.48
CA THR A 145 12.29 -10.37 5.49
C THR A 145 13.75 -9.97 5.57
N SER A 146 14.65 -10.69 4.87
CA SER A 146 16.09 -10.39 4.86
C SER A 146 16.47 -9.37 3.79
N THR A 147 17.63 -8.78 3.97
CA THR A 147 18.23 -7.85 3.00
C THR A 147 19.58 -8.36 2.52
N ILE A 148 19.89 -8.07 1.27
CA ILE A 148 21.22 -8.21 0.67
C ILE A 148 21.63 -6.79 0.24
N GLU A 149 22.74 -6.28 0.77
CA GLU A 149 23.22 -4.90 0.49
C GLU A 149 22.11 -3.84 0.68
N ASP A 150 21.42 -3.90 1.83
CA ASP A 150 20.31 -3.00 2.22
C ASP A 150 19.07 -3.02 1.29
N LYS A 151 18.98 -3.98 0.37
CA LYS A 151 17.80 -4.20 -0.47
C LYS A 151 17.11 -5.51 -0.13
N PRO A 152 15.79 -5.62 -0.29
CA PRO A 152 15.06 -6.87 -0.06
C PRO A 152 15.70 -8.05 -0.80
N ALA A 153 15.94 -9.15 -0.09
CA ALA A 153 16.66 -10.30 -0.66
C ALA A 153 15.82 -11.08 -1.67
N LEU A 154 14.53 -11.29 -1.41
CA LEU A 154 13.68 -12.12 -2.25
C LEU A 154 13.61 -11.65 -3.72
N PRO A 155 13.38 -10.37 -4.04
CA PRO A 155 13.40 -9.91 -5.44
C PRO A 155 14.75 -10.14 -6.12
N GLN A 156 15.87 -9.99 -5.39
CA GLN A 156 17.21 -10.19 -5.94
C GLN A 156 17.47 -11.67 -6.25
N VAL A 157 17.07 -12.56 -5.35
CA VAL A 157 17.17 -14.02 -5.52
C VAL A 157 16.35 -14.47 -6.72
N ILE A 158 15.10 -14.05 -6.82
CA ILE A 158 14.22 -14.45 -7.95
C ILE A 158 14.72 -13.88 -9.27
N LYS A 159 15.18 -12.63 -9.27
CA LYS A 159 15.78 -12.01 -10.46
C LYS A 159 17.00 -12.80 -10.94
N PHE A 160 17.89 -13.18 -10.03
CA PHE A 160 19.05 -14.02 -10.34
C PHE A 160 18.62 -15.34 -10.97
N VAL A 161 17.64 -16.02 -10.37
CA VAL A 161 17.13 -17.32 -10.88
C VAL A 161 16.58 -17.16 -12.30
N ARG A 162 15.80 -16.12 -12.60
CA ARG A 162 15.26 -15.82 -13.94
C ARG A 162 16.36 -15.59 -14.96
N GLU A 163 17.33 -14.73 -14.63
CA GLU A 163 18.45 -14.42 -15.52
C GLU A 163 19.33 -15.65 -15.78
N ASP A 164 19.60 -16.44 -14.75
CA ASP A 164 20.42 -17.65 -14.87
C ASP A 164 19.72 -18.74 -15.68
N MET A 165 18.40 -18.96 -15.48
CA MET A 165 17.59 -19.84 -16.30
C MET A 165 17.61 -19.44 -17.77
N ALA A 166 17.33 -18.18 -18.06
CA ALA A 166 17.33 -17.67 -19.43
C ALA A 166 18.67 -17.82 -20.12
N LYS A 167 19.78 -17.59 -19.39
CA LYS A 167 21.15 -17.69 -19.93
C LYS A 167 21.57 -19.14 -20.19
N ASN A 168 21.36 -20.04 -19.25
CA ASN A 168 21.93 -21.40 -19.32
C ASN A 168 21.06 -22.39 -20.11
N LEU A 169 19.78 -22.09 -20.30
CA LEU A 169 18.83 -22.96 -21.02
C LEU A 169 18.37 -22.39 -22.36
N SER A 170 18.93 -21.27 -22.81
CA SER A 170 18.64 -20.65 -24.11
C SER A 170 18.82 -21.63 -25.30
N ALA A 171 19.84 -22.50 -25.24
CA ALA A 171 20.11 -23.49 -26.27
C ALA A 171 19.05 -24.60 -26.39
N LEU A 172 18.20 -24.79 -25.37
CA LEU A 172 17.14 -25.78 -25.35
C LEU A 172 15.82 -25.27 -25.93
N ASN A 173 15.74 -24.00 -26.31
CA ASN A 173 14.53 -23.33 -26.82
C ASN A 173 13.32 -23.50 -25.89
N PHE A 174 13.51 -23.32 -24.57
CA PHE A 174 12.43 -23.16 -23.61
C PHE A 174 12.16 -21.68 -23.33
N GLU A 175 10.90 -21.32 -23.26
CA GLU A 175 10.47 -20.11 -22.59
C GLU A 175 10.48 -20.38 -21.07
N THR A 176 11.17 -19.55 -20.30
CA THR A 176 11.42 -19.82 -18.87
C THR A 176 10.75 -18.77 -18.01
N HIS A 177 10.05 -19.20 -16.96
CA HIS A 177 9.38 -18.35 -16.00
C HIS A 177 9.63 -18.82 -14.57
N VAL A 178 9.66 -17.88 -13.63
CA VAL A 178 9.66 -18.18 -12.19
C VAL A 178 8.34 -17.69 -11.60
N THR A 179 7.52 -18.64 -11.15
CA THR A 179 6.18 -18.42 -10.61
C THR A 179 5.98 -19.13 -9.25
N GLY A 180 4.77 -19.43 -8.86
CA GLY A 180 4.44 -19.91 -7.53
C GLY A 180 4.51 -18.78 -6.49
N PHE A 181 4.30 -19.13 -5.22
CA PHE A 181 4.19 -18.13 -4.16
C PHE A 181 5.45 -17.27 -4.04
N GLY A 182 6.65 -17.87 -4.09
CA GLY A 182 7.92 -17.14 -4.02
C GLY A 182 8.13 -16.18 -5.20
N GLY A 183 7.77 -16.59 -6.43
CA GLY A 183 7.86 -15.76 -7.62
C GLY A 183 6.88 -14.57 -7.59
N ILE A 184 5.62 -14.83 -7.22
CA ILE A 184 4.58 -13.79 -7.09
C ILE A 184 4.94 -12.79 -6.00
N LEU A 185 5.38 -13.27 -4.83
CA LEU A 185 5.78 -12.41 -3.70
C LEU A 185 7.00 -11.55 -4.04
N ALA A 186 7.97 -12.10 -4.79
CA ALA A 186 9.13 -11.32 -5.26
C ALA A 186 8.72 -10.20 -6.22
N ASP A 187 7.82 -10.47 -7.15
CA ASP A 187 7.31 -9.46 -8.07
C ASP A 187 6.47 -8.41 -7.35
N LEU A 188 5.70 -8.81 -6.35
CA LEU A 188 4.95 -7.91 -5.49
C LEU A 188 5.89 -6.96 -4.71
N PHE A 189 6.94 -7.50 -4.07
CA PHE A 189 7.94 -6.68 -3.39
C PHE A 189 8.72 -5.78 -4.34
N GLY A 190 9.05 -6.29 -5.53
CA GLY A 190 9.68 -5.50 -6.58
C GLY A 190 8.78 -4.36 -7.07
N ALA A 191 7.49 -4.62 -7.24
CA ALA A 191 6.49 -3.63 -7.59
C ALA A 191 6.36 -2.57 -6.48
N PHE A 192 6.17 -2.97 -5.23
CA PHE A 192 6.06 -2.02 -4.10
C PHE A 192 7.34 -1.23 -3.86
N GLY A 193 8.52 -1.86 -3.91
CA GLY A 193 9.80 -1.17 -3.72
C GLY A 193 10.11 -0.15 -4.82
N SER A 194 9.64 -0.38 -6.05
CA SER A 194 9.73 0.59 -7.16
C SER A 194 8.63 1.66 -7.09
N ILE A 195 7.45 1.32 -6.56
CA ILE A 195 6.32 2.24 -6.40
C ILE A 195 6.69 3.36 -5.43
N ASP A 196 7.33 3.08 -4.30
CA ASP A 196 7.64 4.08 -3.28
C ASP A 196 8.49 5.22 -3.82
N SER A 197 9.58 4.94 -4.52
CA SER A 197 10.43 5.98 -5.09
C SER A 197 9.81 6.64 -6.33
N THR A 198 9.18 5.87 -7.20
CA THR A 198 8.51 6.39 -8.40
C THR A 198 7.28 7.23 -8.01
N LEU A 199 6.48 6.76 -7.06
CA LEU A 199 5.31 7.47 -6.55
C LEU A 199 5.72 8.78 -5.86
N LEU A 200 6.76 8.75 -5.03
CA LEU A 200 7.29 9.94 -4.38
C LEU A 200 7.80 10.97 -5.38
N LEU A 201 8.62 10.55 -6.36
CA LEU A 201 9.17 11.45 -7.39
C LEU A 201 8.07 12.00 -8.29
N THR A 202 7.10 11.17 -8.68
CA THR A 202 5.97 11.61 -9.49
C THR A 202 5.11 12.61 -8.71
N THR A 203 4.81 12.33 -7.45
CA THR A 203 4.06 13.23 -6.57
C THR A 203 4.80 14.57 -6.41
N LEU A 204 6.10 14.54 -6.12
CA LEU A 204 6.92 15.74 -6.05
C LEU A 204 6.90 16.53 -7.36
N GLY A 205 6.99 15.84 -8.50
CA GLY A 205 6.93 16.46 -9.82
C GLY A 205 5.58 17.13 -10.09
N VAL A 206 4.48 16.41 -9.88
CA VAL A 206 3.12 16.93 -10.08
C VAL A 206 2.84 18.11 -9.14
N VAL A 207 3.16 17.96 -7.86
CA VAL A 207 2.98 19.04 -6.87
C VAL A 207 3.82 20.25 -7.25
N SER A 208 5.08 20.07 -7.68
CA SER A 208 5.94 21.17 -8.14
C SER A 208 5.31 21.92 -9.31
N ILE A 209 4.82 21.21 -10.32
CA ILE A 209 4.16 21.82 -11.48
C ILE A 209 2.92 22.62 -11.05
N ILE A 210 2.08 22.04 -10.20
CA ILE A 210 0.87 22.71 -9.68
C ILE A 210 1.27 23.99 -8.93
N LEU A 211 2.25 23.92 -8.03
CA LEU A 211 2.71 25.08 -7.25
C LEU A 211 3.30 26.17 -8.14
N ILE A 212 4.08 25.83 -9.18
CA ILE A 212 4.62 26.78 -10.15
C ILE A 212 3.48 27.51 -10.88
N ILE A 213 2.47 26.77 -11.35
CA ILE A 213 1.30 27.34 -12.06
C ILE A 213 0.49 28.25 -11.14
N VAL A 214 0.24 27.82 -9.88
CA VAL A 214 -0.59 28.56 -8.91
C VAL A 214 0.13 29.81 -8.44
N TYR A 215 1.38 29.68 -8.02
CA TYR A 215 2.13 30.82 -7.46
C TYR A 215 2.68 31.77 -8.54
N ARG A 216 2.86 31.27 -9.76
CA ARG A 216 3.44 32.06 -10.86
C ARG A 216 4.79 32.70 -10.47
N SER A 217 5.56 32.01 -9.64
CA SER A 217 6.88 32.39 -9.17
C SER A 217 7.83 31.20 -9.34
N PRO A 218 8.99 31.40 -9.96
CA PRO A 218 9.97 30.34 -10.18
C PRO A 218 10.68 29.88 -8.90
N PHE A 219 10.55 30.60 -7.79
CA PHE A 219 11.25 30.30 -6.54
C PHE A 219 10.30 29.91 -5.39
N LEU A 220 9.09 30.45 -5.39
CA LEU A 220 8.17 30.30 -4.24
C LEU A 220 7.74 28.85 -4.01
N TRP A 221 7.60 28.05 -5.06
CA TRP A 221 7.20 26.64 -4.96
C TRP A 221 8.18 25.76 -4.16
N ILE A 222 9.45 26.18 -4.07
CA ILE A 222 10.50 25.44 -3.36
C ILE A 222 10.20 25.43 -1.84
N LEU A 223 9.69 26.53 -1.27
CA LEU A 223 9.47 26.63 0.18
C LEU A 223 8.38 25.69 0.70
N PRO A 224 7.17 25.62 0.11
CA PRO A 224 6.18 24.61 0.47
C PRO A 224 6.68 23.19 0.30
N LEU A 225 7.37 22.91 -0.80
CA LEU A 225 7.87 21.56 -1.08
C LEU A 225 8.93 21.15 -0.05
N PHE A 226 9.86 22.03 0.26
CA PHE A 226 10.87 21.79 1.30
C PHE A 226 10.23 21.58 2.67
N THR A 227 9.21 22.38 3.00
CA THR A 227 8.42 22.22 4.23
C THR A 227 7.71 20.86 4.27
N ALA A 228 7.12 20.43 3.13
CA ALA A 228 6.43 19.15 3.03
C ALA A 228 7.39 17.95 3.19
N VAL A 229 8.58 18.02 2.57
CA VAL A 229 9.61 16.97 2.74
C VAL A 229 10.10 16.92 4.19
N THR A 230 10.26 18.08 4.84
CA THR A 230 10.61 18.14 6.27
C THR A 230 9.50 17.53 7.15
N ALA A 231 8.23 17.81 6.85
CA ALA A 231 7.09 17.22 7.54
C ALA A 231 7.05 15.69 7.38
N LEU A 232 7.30 15.20 6.17
CA LEU A 232 7.38 13.77 5.87
C LEU A 232 8.52 13.09 6.63
N SER A 233 9.69 13.71 6.71
CA SER A 233 10.84 13.21 7.47
C SER A 233 10.55 13.14 8.97
N LEU A 234 9.90 14.17 9.53
CA LEU A 234 9.45 14.19 10.93
C LEU A 234 8.45 13.05 11.20
N ALA A 235 7.40 12.94 10.36
CA ALA A 235 6.39 11.89 10.47
C ALA A 235 7.03 10.50 10.45
N GLY A 236 7.89 10.25 9.45
CA GLY A 236 8.58 8.97 9.31
C GLY A 236 9.47 8.63 10.51
N THR A 237 10.12 9.63 11.11
CA THR A 237 10.92 9.41 12.32
C THR A 237 10.05 8.97 13.49
N ILE A 238 8.93 9.65 13.73
CA ILE A 238 8.00 9.30 14.82
C ILE A 238 7.46 7.88 14.58
N ILE A 239 7.02 7.58 13.35
CA ILE A 239 6.49 6.28 12.96
C ILE A 239 7.54 5.18 13.13
N TYR A 240 8.80 5.43 12.72
CA TYR A 240 9.89 4.46 12.87
C TYR A 240 10.09 4.03 14.33
N TYR A 241 10.15 4.98 15.26
CA TYR A 241 10.33 4.64 16.67
C TYR A 241 9.09 3.97 17.28
N LEU A 242 7.88 4.35 16.88
CA LEU A 242 6.66 3.70 17.35
C LEU A 242 6.52 2.27 16.79
N ALA A 243 6.81 2.06 15.53
CA ALA A 243 6.81 0.73 14.91
C ALA A 243 7.90 -0.17 15.53
N LYS A 244 9.11 0.37 15.73
CA LYS A 244 10.19 -0.36 16.41
C LYS A 244 9.85 -0.75 17.86
N ALA A 245 8.99 0.02 18.51
CA ALA A 245 8.48 -0.28 19.86
C ALA A 245 7.24 -1.19 19.83
N ASN A 246 6.82 -1.70 18.68
CA ASN A 246 5.61 -2.51 18.46
C ASN A 246 4.32 -1.82 18.96
N LEU A 247 4.25 -0.49 18.87
CA LEU A 247 3.07 0.29 19.25
C LEU A 247 2.13 0.53 18.06
N ILE A 248 2.64 0.47 16.83
CA ILE A 248 1.88 0.61 15.59
C ILE A 248 2.42 -0.37 14.54
N ASP A 249 1.53 -0.88 13.70
CA ASP A 249 1.89 -1.71 12.55
C ASP A 249 2.13 -0.82 11.33
N LEU A 250 3.24 -1.04 10.63
CA LEU A 250 3.60 -0.31 9.42
C LEU A 250 3.74 -1.27 8.24
N SER A 251 2.92 -1.11 7.22
CA SER A 251 3.07 -1.80 5.93
C SER A 251 3.68 -0.87 4.87
N GLY A 252 4.27 -1.45 3.80
CA GLY A 252 4.74 -0.66 2.66
C GLY A 252 3.63 0.16 2.01
N GLN A 253 2.41 -0.39 1.94
CA GLN A 253 1.24 0.34 1.45
C GLN A 253 0.94 1.58 2.30
N SER A 254 0.95 1.43 3.64
CA SER A 254 0.73 2.57 4.56
C SER A 254 1.80 3.63 4.43
N GLN A 255 3.06 3.26 4.18
CA GLN A 255 4.14 4.21 3.92
C GLN A 255 3.95 4.97 2.61
N GLY A 256 3.56 4.29 1.52
CA GLY A 256 3.25 4.94 0.25
C GLY A 256 2.12 5.97 0.38
N ILE A 257 1.03 5.59 1.03
CA ILE A 257 -0.12 6.48 1.30
C ILE A 257 0.31 7.66 2.19
N LEU A 258 1.10 7.43 3.25
CA LEU A 258 1.64 8.47 4.12
C LEU A 258 2.40 9.53 3.31
N SER A 259 3.26 9.09 2.39
CA SER A 259 4.09 10.00 1.59
C SER A 259 3.25 10.97 0.76
N VAL A 260 2.25 10.45 0.05
CA VAL A 260 1.33 11.28 -0.76
C VAL A 260 0.46 12.18 0.12
N LEU A 261 -0.07 11.62 1.21
CA LEU A 261 -0.97 12.34 2.13
C LEU A 261 -0.26 13.53 2.79
N VAL A 262 0.97 13.33 3.30
CA VAL A 262 1.73 14.40 3.97
C VAL A 262 2.17 15.48 2.98
N LEU A 263 2.66 15.08 1.79
CA LEU A 263 3.03 16.03 0.74
C LEU A 263 1.82 16.87 0.29
N GLY A 264 0.68 16.22 0.07
CA GLY A 264 -0.57 16.88 -0.30
C GLY A 264 -1.05 17.86 0.77
N ALA A 265 -1.22 17.39 2.00
CA ALA A 265 -1.72 18.22 3.11
C ALA A 265 -0.78 19.38 3.44
N ALA A 266 0.53 19.14 3.51
CA ALA A 266 1.50 20.19 3.80
C ALA A 266 1.50 21.28 2.73
N THR A 267 1.39 20.92 1.46
CA THR A 267 1.34 21.88 0.34
C THR A 267 0.02 22.64 0.30
N ASP A 268 -1.10 22.01 0.66
CA ASP A 268 -2.41 22.67 0.75
C ASP A 268 -2.43 23.70 1.91
N TYR A 269 -1.97 23.31 3.10
CA TYR A 269 -1.83 24.25 4.22
C TYR A 269 -0.85 25.38 3.91
N ALA A 270 0.24 25.10 3.19
CA ALA A 270 1.18 26.11 2.75
C ALA A 270 0.55 27.08 1.75
N LEU A 271 -0.31 26.60 0.85
CA LEU A 271 -1.04 27.45 -0.10
C LEU A 271 -1.93 28.46 0.64
N LEU A 272 -2.64 28.00 1.66
CA LEU A 272 -3.51 28.84 2.49
C LEU A 272 -2.70 29.93 3.21
N LEU A 273 -1.59 29.58 3.86
CA LEU A 273 -0.73 30.52 4.55
C LEU A 273 -0.08 31.53 3.60
N ILE A 274 0.46 31.07 2.48
CA ILE A 274 1.14 31.93 1.50
C ILE A 274 0.17 32.89 0.85
N SER A 275 -1.04 32.46 0.51
CA SER A 275 -2.06 33.34 -0.07
C SER A 275 -2.45 34.45 0.90
N ARG A 276 -2.68 34.12 2.18
CA ARG A 276 -3.00 35.08 3.21
C ARG A 276 -1.81 36.00 3.51
N TYR A 277 -0.60 35.49 3.59
CA TYR A 277 0.60 36.29 3.77
C TYR A 277 0.82 37.27 2.62
N ARG A 278 0.60 36.85 1.38
CA ARG A 278 0.66 37.74 0.22
C ARG A 278 -0.38 38.85 0.27
N GLU A 279 -1.58 38.58 0.70
CA GLU A 279 -2.63 39.57 0.92
C GLU A 279 -2.21 40.62 1.97
N GLU A 280 -1.75 40.16 3.14
CA GLU A 280 -1.31 41.05 4.23
C GLU A 280 -0.08 41.90 3.88
N LEU A 281 0.78 41.41 2.94
CA LEU A 281 1.89 42.21 2.43
C LEU A 281 1.44 43.43 1.61
N HIS A 282 0.24 43.47 1.08
CA HIS A 282 -0.33 44.67 0.44
C HIS A 282 -0.79 45.69 1.47
N HIS A 283 -1.24 45.29 2.64
CA HIS A 283 -1.79 46.14 3.69
C HIS A 283 -0.76 46.61 4.73
N HIS A 284 0.35 45.89 4.90
CA HIS A 284 1.36 46.17 5.93
C HIS A 284 2.77 46.30 5.35
N ALA A 285 3.51 47.34 5.74
CA ALA A 285 4.88 47.55 5.28
C ALA A 285 5.86 46.51 5.86
N SER A 286 5.64 46.10 7.11
CA SER A 286 6.50 45.14 7.82
C SER A 286 6.15 43.68 7.47
N ARG A 287 7.12 42.93 6.93
CA ARG A 287 6.98 41.49 6.65
C ARG A 287 6.67 40.64 7.88
N PHE A 288 7.14 41.06 9.06
CA PHE A 288 6.90 40.36 10.32
C PHE A 288 5.46 40.56 10.81
N GLU A 289 4.94 41.78 10.70
CA GLU A 289 3.57 42.12 11.04
C GLU A 289 2.59 41.41 10.12
N SER A 290 2.81 41.50 8.81
CA SER A 290 2.03 40.75 7.80
C SER A 290 1.97 39.24 8.11
N MET A 291 3.10 38.62 8.48
CA MET A 291 3.14 37.21 8.84
C MET A 291 2.38 36.91 10.13
N GLY A 292 2.50 37.76 11.13
CA GLY A 292 1.79 37.59 12.41
C GLY A 292 0.27 37.63 12.24
N ILE A 293 -0.23 38.52 11.37
CA ILE A 293 -1.66 38.63 11.06
C ILE A 293 -2.10 37.46 10.18
N ALA A 294 -1.33 37.14 9.13
CA ALA A 294 -1.62 36.01 8.25
C ALA A 294 -1.71 34.68 9.02
N LEU A 295 -0.74 34.43 9.92
CA LEU A 295 -0.70 33.20 10.71
C LEU A 295 -1.92 33.10 11.64
N ARG A 296 -2.30 34.17 12.31
CA ARG A 296 -3.52 34.20 13.15
C ARG A 296 -4.79 33.92 12.33
N GLY A 297 -4.83 34.41 11.08
CA GLY A 297 -5.98 34.20 10.20
C GLY A 297 -6.11 32.81 9.65
N VAL A 298 -5.02 32.02 9.58
CA VAL A 298 -5.03 30.68 8.97
C VAL A 298 -4.87 29.53 9.98
N ILE A 299 -4.45 29.81 11.22
CA ILE A 299 -4.20 28.77 12.22
C ILE A 299 -5.48 28.00 12.56
N GLU A 300 -6.60 28.69 12.72
CA GLU A 300 -7.90 28.07 13.03
C GLU A 300 -8.40 27.18 11.88
N PRO A 301 -8.46 27.64 10.62
CA PRO A 301 -8.80 26.78 9.49
C PRO A 301 -7.89 25.56 9.31
N ILE A 302 -6.56 25.72 9.47
CA ILE A 302 -5.60 24.62 9.34
C ILE A 302 -5.80 23.60 10.46
N ILE A 303 -5.95 24.03 11.71
CA ILE A 303 -6.19 23.13 12.84
C ILE A 303 -7.53 22.40 12.67
N ALA A 304 -8.59 23.11 12.29
CA ALA A 304 -9.90 22.52 12.08
C ALA A 304 -9.88 21.47 10.98
N SER A 305 -9.29 21.79 9.82
CA SER A 305 -9.13 20.86 8.69
C SER A 305 -8.29 19.64 9.07
N GLY A 306 -7.09 19.88 9.62
CA GLY A 306 -6.18 18.81 9.99
C GLY A 306 -6.75 17.90 11.09
N SER A 307 -7.40 18.47 12.10
CA SER A 307 -8.06 17.69 13.16
C SER A 307 -9.20 16.83 12.61
N THR A 308 -9.94 17.31 11.62
CA THR A 308 -10.99 16.55 10.96
C THR A 308 -10.39 15.34 10.22
N VAL A 309 -9.29 15.54 9.49
CA VAL A 309 -8.60 14.45 8.78
C VAL A 309 -8.01 13.45 9.79
N ILE A 310 -7.35 13.93 10.85
CA ILE A 310 -6.81 13.07 11.92
C ILE A 310 -7.92 12.23 12.54
N ALA A 311 -9.03 12.86 12.92
CA ALA A 311 -10.16 12.15 13.52
C ALA A 311 -10.76 11.11 12.57
N GLY A 312 -10.92 11.45 11.27
CA GLY A 312 -11.37 10.51 10.25
C GLY A 312 -10.43 9.32 10.05
N LEU A 313 -9.10 9.56 10.05
CA LEU A 313 -8.10 8.50 9.97
C LEU A 313 -8.11 7.60 11.22
N LEU A 314 -8.28 8.16 12.40
CA LEU A 314 -8.35 7.39 13.65
C LEU A 314 -9.60 6.50 13.72
N VAL A 315 -10.69 6.79 12.99
CA VAL A 315 -11.84 5.86 12.86
C VAL A 315 -11.41 4.53 12.23
N LEU A 316 -10.35 4.51 11.41
CA LEU A 316 -9.80 3.27 10.83
C LEU A 316 -9.29 2.28 11.88
N LEU A 317 -9.05 2.72 13.13
CA LEU A 317 -8.75 1.80 14.24
C LEU A 317 -9.89 0.81 14.53
N LEU A 318 -11.11 1.11 14.09
CA LEU A 318 -12.26 0.22 14.20
C LEU A 318 -12.31 -0.84 13.07
N SER A 319 -11.41 -0.78 12.10
CA SER A 319 -11.35 -1.72 10.98
C SER A 319 -10.98 -3.13 11.45
N GLU A 320 -11.63 -4.13 10.87
CA GLU A 320 -11.24 -5.54 11.02
C GLU A 320 -9.95 -5.85 10.24
N LEU A 321 -9.73 -5.15 9.12
CA LEU A 321 -8.51 -5.30 8.31
C LEU A 321 -7.32 -4.65 9.00
N SER A 322 -6.28 -5.43 9.31
CA SER A 322 -5.06 -4.95 9.97
C SER A 322 -4.37 -3.85 9.18
N SER A 323 -4.37 -3.91 7.84
CA SER A 323 -3.80 -2.88 6.97
C SER A 323 -4.48 -1.51 7.13
N ASN A 324 -5.81 -1.49 7.20
CA ASN A 324 -6.57 -0.25 7.44
C ASN A 324 -6.33 0.27 8.86
N ARG A 325 -6.34 -0.63 9.85
CA ARG A 325 -6.12 -0.28 11.25
C ARG A 325 -4.74 0.33 11.47
N GLY A 326 -3.70 -0.19 10.80
CA GLY A 326 -2.34 0.37 10.85
C GLY A 326 -2.24 1.73 10.15
N LEU A 327 -2.99 1.95 9.05
CA LEU A 327 -2.99 3.21 8.32
C LEU A 327 -3.52 4.39 9.15
N GLY A 328 -4.48 4.16 10.05
CA GLY A 328 -5.08 5.21 10.87
C GLY A 328 -4.05 6.04 11.65
N PRO A 329 -3.30 5.44 12.58
CA PRO A 329 -2.27 6.13 13.35
C PRO A 329 -1.15 6.70 12.47
N VAL A 330 -0.70 5.96 11.46
CA VAL A 330 0.36 6.38 10.52
C VAL A 330 -0.05 7.67 9.80
N GLY A 331 -1.25 7.72 9.24
CA GLY A 331 -1.77 8.90 8.57
C GLY A 331 -2.02 10.08 9.53
N ALA A 332 -2.55 9.81 10.74
CA ALA A 332 -2.77 10.83 11.76
C ALA A 332 -1.48 11.53 12.19
N ILE A 333 -0.39 10.76 12.41
CA ILE A 333 0.95 11.30 12.71
C ILE A 333 1.46 12.13 11.52
N GLY A 334 1.22 11.65 10.30
CA GLY A 334 1.59 12.38 9.08
C GLY A 334 0.94 13.77 9.01
N ILE A 335 -0.38 13.84 9.17
CA ILE A 335 -1.12 15.12 9.14
C ILE A 335 -0.70 16.03 10.30
N ALA A 336 -0.55 15.51 11.52
CA ALA A 336 -0.08 16.30 12.66
C ALA A 336 1.31 16.88 12.40
N SER A 337 2.23 16.10 11.83
CA SER A 337 3.57 16.56 11.45
C SER A 337 3.51 17.63 10.36
N ALA A 338 2.63 17.50 9.36
CA ALA A 338 2.41 18.51 8.34
C ALA A 338 1.91 19.83 8.94
N MET A 339 0.91 19.77 9.83
CA MET A 339 0.37 20.95 10.52
C MET A 339 1.46 21.69 11.32
N VAL A 340 2.19 20.97 12.17
CA VAL A 340 3.25 21.55 13.02
C VAL A 340 4.34 22.19 12.15
N THR A 341 4.78 21.50 11.11
CA THR A 341 5.86 22.00 10.24
C THR A 341 5.41 23.23 9.45
N VAL A 342 4.20 23.20 8.87
CA VAL A 342 3.67 24.34 8.10
C VAL A 342 3.42 25.56 8.99
N LEU A 343 2.94 25.36 10.20
CA LEU A 343 2.64 26.49 11.12
C LEU A 343 3.88 27.09 11.81
N THR A 344 5.02 26.40 11.79
CA THR A 344 6.22 26.85 12.48
C THR A 344 7.42 27.09 11.56
N PHE A 345 7.71 26.16 10.64
CA PHE A 345 8.86 26.24 9.75
C PHE A 345 8.61 27.17 8.55
N LEU A 346 7.47 26.98 7.86
CA LEU A 346 7.16 27.79 6.68
C LEU A 346 7.05 29.29 6.96
N PRO A 347 6.42 29.77 8.05
CA PRO A 347 6.42 31.19 8.39
C PRO A 347 7.82 31.77 8.57
N ALA A 348 8.72 31.01 9.20
CA ALA A 348 10.10 31.44 9.41
C ALA A 348 10.84 31.60 8.07
N LEU A 349 10.68 30.63 7.15
CA LEU A 349 11.24 30.71 5.80
C LEU A 349 10.70 31.91 5.02
N LEU A 350 9.38 32.08 4.98
CA LEU A 350 8.72 33.17 4.24
C LEU A 350 9.13 34.56 4.74
N VAL A 351 9.29 34.71 6.05
CA VAL A 351 9.72 35.97 6.64
C VAL A 351 11.17 36.29 6.31
N ILE A 352 12.07 35.33 6.26
CA ILE A 352 13.48 35.53 5.88
C ILE A 352 13.59 36.00 4.43
N PHE A 353 12.96 35.29 3.49
CA PHE A 353 12.97 35.68 2.08
C PHE A 353 12.14 36.94 1.82
N GLY A 354 11.10 37.20 2.60
CA GLY A 354 10.23 38.37 2.53
C GLY A 354 9.53 38.50 1.17
N ARG A 355 9.41 39.75 0.68
CA ARG A 355 8.66 40.04 -0.57
C ARG A 355 9.34 39.50 -1.83
N TRP A 356 10.66 39.34 -1.84
CA TRP A 356 11.44 38.95 -3.02
C TRP A 356 11.04 37.57 -3.54
N ILE A 357 10.66 36.65 -2.67
CA ILE A 357 10.28 35.28 -3.03
C ILE A 357 9.09 35.22 -4.02
N PHE A 358 8.30 36.29 -4.07
CA PHE A 358 7.14 36.41 -4.98
C PHE A 358 7.52 36.91 -6.40
N TRP A 359 8.83 37.11 -6.65
CA TRP A 359 9.27 37.52 -8.01
C TRP A 359 8.67 36.56 -9.08
N PRO A 360 8.21 37.08 -10.28
CA PRO A 360 8.27 38.47 -10.75
C PRO A 360 7.12 39.37 -10.26
N LYS A 361 6.05 38.83 -9.65
CA LYS A 361 4.91 39.63 -9.16
C LYS A 361 5.02 39.93 -7.66
N ILE A 362 5.99 40.78 -7.32
CA ILE A 362 6.25 41.17 -5.94
C ILE A 362 5.09 42.00 -5.40
N PRO A 363 4.45 41.62 -4.25
CA PRO A 363 3.39 42.41 -3.63
C PRO A 363 3.94 43.75 -3.12
N ARG A 364 3.37 44.87 -3.58
CA ARG A 364 3.72 46.21 -3.15
C ARG A 364 2.78 46.68 -2.07
N PHE A 365 3.30 47.46 -1.15
CA PHE A 365 2.47 48.15 -0.12
C PHE A 365 1.59 49.18 -0.83
N ASP A 366 0.31 49.25 -0.44
CA ASP A 366 -0.68 50.22 -0.96
C ASP A 366 -1.11 50.05 -2.43
N ASP A 367 -1.12 48.81 -2.93
CA ASP A 367 -1.62 48.50 -4.27
C ASP A 367 -3.11 48.04 -4.21
N GLU A 368 -4.01 49.02 -4.13
CA GLU A 368 -5.48 48.78 -4.03
C GLU A 368 -6.10 48.10 -5.28
N ASN A 369 -5.40 48.09 -6.40
CA ASN A 369 -5.94 47.63 -7.70
C ASN A 369 -5.70 46.14 -8.02
N ALA A 370 -5.12 45.36 -7.11
CA ALA A 370 -4.69 43.99 -7.39
C ALA A 370 -5.82 42.94 -7.33
N GLN A 371 -6.97 43.24 -6.72
CA GLN A 371 -7.92 42.19 -6.27
C GLN A 371 -8.95 41.70 -7.28
N LEU A 372 -9.14 42.34 -8.42
CA LEU A 372 -10.28 42.00 -9.33
C LEU A 372 -9.91 41.66 -10.78
N LYS A 373 -8.66 41.27 -11.05
CA LYS A 373 -8.21 40.93 -12.42
C LYS A 373 -7.78 39.46 -12.53
N GLY A 374 -8.50 38.67 -13.36
CA GLY A 374 -8.09 37.31 -13.69
C GLY A 374 -9.24 36.36 -13.99
N PHE A 375 -8.91 35.15 -14.39
CA PHE A 375 -9.88 34.08 -14.70
C PHE A 375 -10.81 33.80 -13.50
N TRP A 376 -10.25 33.63 -12.31
CA TRP A 376 -11.01 33.32 -11.10
C TRP A 376 -11.95 34.46 -10.66
N ALA A 377 -11.54 35.70 -10.90
CA ALA A 377 -12.45 36.83 -10.66
C ALA A 377 -13.67 36.77 -11.58
N LYS A 378 -13.49 36.42 -12.86
CA LYS A 378 -14.60 36.22 -13.80
C LYS A 378 -15.51 35.05 -13.37
N VAL A 379 -14.94 33.95 -12.91
CA VAL A 379 -15.70 32.81 -12.36
C VAL A 379 -16.50 33.25 -11.15
N GLY A 380 -15.86 33.94 -10.18
CA GLY A 380 -16.53 34.46 -8.98
C GLY A 380 -17.71 35.40 -9.32
N LEU A 381 -17.49 36.35 -10.23
CA LEU A 381 -18.56 37.25 -10.71
C LEU A 381 -19.68 36.51 -11.43
N THR A 382 -19.39 35.43 -12.15
CA THR A 382 -20.41 34.62 -12.83
C THR A 382 -21.25 33.84 -11.81
N VAL A 383 -20.60 33.27 -10.78
CA VAL A 383 -21.29 32.57 -9.67
C VAL A 383 -22.18 33.56 -8.90
N ASP A 384 -21.64 34.74 -8.57
CA ASP A 384 -22.41 35.78 -7.88
C ASP A 384 -23.62 36.26 -8.68
N LYS A 385 -23.42 36.47 -9.99
CA LYS A 385 -24.51 36.93 -10.88
C LYS A 385 -25.60 35.87 -11.15
N TYR A 386 -25.20 34.56 -11.19
CA TYR A 386 -26.12 33.48 -11.55
C TYR A 386 -26.01 32.26 -10.60
N PRO A 387 -26.18 32.43 -9.26
CA PRO A 387 -25.87 31.39 -8.28
C PRO A 387 -26.72 30.13 -8.48
N ARG A 388 -28.03 30.27 -8.74
CA ARG A 388 -28.95 29.13 -8.95
C ARG A 388 -28.64 28.35 -10.23
N ARG A 389 -28.30 29.05 -11.31
CA ARG A 389 -27.98 28.39 -12.60
C ARG A 389 -26.64 27.62 -12.48
N THR A 390 -25.65 28.24 -11.88
CA THR A 390 -24.34 27.60 -11.66
C THR A 390 -24.50 26.37 -10.79
N ALA A 391 -25.21 26.48 -9.66
CA ALA A 391 -25.46 25.34 -8.77
C ALA A 391 -26.20 24.20 -9.48
N MET A 392 -27.24 24.53 -10.27
CA MET A 392 -28.03 23.54 -11.01
C MET A 392 -27.20 22.83 -12.10
N ILE A 393 -26.41 23.56 -12.89
CA ILE A 393 -25.53 22.98 -13.93
C ILE A 393 -24.51 22.05 -13.30
N THR A 394 -23.85 22.50 -12.21
CA THR A 394 -22.86 21.68 -11.48
C THR A 394 -23.51 20.43 -10.88
N ALA A 395 -24.69 20.56 -10.27
CA ALA A 395 -25.42 19.44 -9.72
C ALA A 395 -25.81 18.41 -10.80
N ILE A 396 -26.34 18.87 -11.95
CA ILE A 396 -26.67 17.99 -13.07
C ILE A 396 -25.42 17.25 -13.56
N LEU A 397 -24.29 17.96 -13.74
CA LEU A 397 -23.03 17.35 -14.16
C LEU A 397 -22.58 16.25 -13.17
N LEU A 398 -22.61 16.55 -11.88
CA LEU A 398 -22.24 15.57 -10.85
C LEU A 398 -23.19 14.38 -10.82
N VAL A 399 -24.49 14.58 -10.97
CA VAL A 399 -25.48 13.48 -11.02
C VAL A 399 -25.28 12.62 -12.28
N VAL A 400 -24.98 13.23 -13.44
CA VAL A 400 -24.66 12.46 -14.65
C VAL A 400 -23.41 11.61 -14.45
N LEU A 401 -22.34 12.17 -13.89
CA LEU A 401 -21.14 11.40 -13.57
C LEU A 401 -21.45 10.30 -12.55
N ALA A 402 -22.19 10.62 -11.49
CA ALA A 402 -22.61 9.65 -10.48
C ALA A 402 -23.41 8.47 -11.05
N ALA A 403 -24.20 8.70 -12.13
CA ALA A 403 -24.96 7.64 -12.78
C ALA A 403 -24.05 6.54 -13.38
N PHE A 404 -22.83 6.86 -13.79
CA PHE A 404 -21.88 5.85 -14.27
C PHE A 404 -21.35 4.93 -13.16
N SER A 405 -21.47 5.33 -11.89
CA SER A 405 -21.06 4.47 -10.76
C SER A 405 -21.82 3.14 -10.69
N PHE A 406 -23.05 3.06 -11.27
CA PHE A 406 -23.77 1.79 -11.38
C PHE A 406 -23.08 0.75 -12.28
N GLN A 407 -22.13 1.18 -13.12
CA GLN A 407 -21.33 0.28 -13.96
C GLN A 407 -20.06 -0.22 -13.26
N LEU A 408 -19.76 0.29 -12.06
CA LEU A 408 -18.59 -0.09 -11.28
C LEU A 408 -18.69 -1.57 -10.85
N LYS A 409 -17.78 -2.39 -11.34
CA LYS A 409 -17.65 -3.78 -10.93
C LYS A 409 -16.58 -3.86 -9.83
N SER A 410 -16.99 -4.05 -8.59
CA SER A 410 -16.08 -4.20 -7.44
C SER A 410 -16.07 -5.65 -6.92
N ASN A 411 -15.88 -6.62 -7.83
CA ASN A 411 -15.88 -8.04 -7.49
C ASN A 411 -14.53 -8.55 -6.94
N GLY A 412 -13.60 -7.63 -6.69
CA GLY A 412 -12.21 -7.94 -6.40
C GLY A 412 -11.45 -8.38 -7.66
N ILE A 413 -10.15 -8.29 -7.60
CA ILE A 413 -9.23 -8.76 -8.64
C ILE A 413 -8.45 -9.97 -8.12
N SER A 414 -8.06 -10.87 -9.01
CA SER A 414 -7.15 -11.97 -8.65
C SER A 414 -5.77 -11.41 -8.32
N THR A 415 -4.95 -12.18 -7.59
CA THR A 415 -3.57 -11.79 -7.29
C THR A 415 -2.78 -11.52 -8.57
N THR A 416 -3.05 -12.29 -9.63
CA THR A 416 -2.41 -12.13 -10.94
C THR A 416 -2.84 -10.86 -11.67
N GLU A 417 -4.09 -10.40 -11.49
CA GLU A 417 -4.61 -9.16 -12.09
C GLU A 417 -4.22 -7.89 -11.32
N SER A 418 -3.65 -8.04 -10.12
CA SER A 418 -3.20 -6.91 -9.29
C SER A 418 -1.97 -6.19 -9.85
N PHE A 419 -1.28 -6.80 -10.80
CA PHE A 419 -0.12 -6.18 -11.45
C PHE A 419 -0.54 -5.34 -12.64
N THR A 420 -0.11 -4.09 -12.69
CA THR A 420 -0.35 -3.17 -13.82
C THR A 420 0.55 -3.42 -15.03
N GLY A 421 1.48 -4.38 -14.94
CA GLY A 421 2.42 -4.79 -15.99
C GLY A 421 2.45 -6.31 -16.15
N THR A 422 3.19 -6.78 -17.12
CA THR A 422 3.42 -8.20 -17.35
C THR A 422 4.53 -8.72 -16.40
N ALA A 423 4.18 -8.96 -15.13
CA ALA A 423 5.11 -9.60 -14.21
C ALA A 423 5.39 -11.05 -14.69
N ASP A 424 6.65 -11.49 -14.63
CA ASP A 424 7.05 -12.81 -15.10
C ASP A 424 6.33 -13.93 -14.35
N SER A 425 6.10 -13.76 -13.05
CA SER A 425 5.34 -14.74 -12.25
C SER A 425 3.89 -14.89 -12.71
N VAL A 426 3.26 -13.81 -13.19
CA VAL A 426 1.89 -13.81 -13.70
C VAL A 426 1.81 -14.53 -15.06
N VAL A 427 2.77 -14.22 -15.96
CA VAL A 427 2.88 -14.92 -17.25
C VAL A 427 3.14 -16.40 -17.01
N GLY A 428 4.08 -16.73 -16.12
CA GLY A 428 4.40 -18.09 -15.73
C GLY A 428 3.20 -18.82 -15.15
N GLN A 429 2.39 -18.17 -14.29
CA GLN A 429 1.17 -18.76 -13.72
C GLN A 429 0.12 -19.04 -14.81
N ALA A 430 -0.09 -18.13 -15.74
CA ALA A 430 -1.02 -18.32 -16.84
C ALA A 430 -0.60 -19.50 -17.75
N LYS A 431 0.70 -19.65 -18.00
CA LYS A 431 1.24 -20.76 -18.78
C LYS A 431 1.25 -22.08 -18.00
N LEU A 432 1.50 -22.03 -16.69
CA LEU A 432 1.38 -23.20 -15.82
C LEU A 432 -0.01 -23.82 -15.92
N LEU A 433 -1.06 -23.01 -15.86
CA LEU A 433 -2.46 -23.45 -15.95
C LEU A 433 -2.82 -24.05 -17.31
N GLN A 434 -2.07 -23.77 -18.38
CA GLN A 434 -2.29 -24.35 -19.70
C GLN A 434 -1.78 -25.81 -19.81
N HIS A 435 -0.72 -26.16 -19.07
CA HIS A 435 -0.01 -27.43 -19.20
C HIS A 435 -0.16 -28.35 -17.98
N PHE A 436 -0.57 -27.77 -16.82
CA PHE A 436 -0.78 -28.49 -15.58
C PHE A 436 -2.21 -28.29 -15.09
N PRO A 437 -2.84 -29.30 -14.45
CA PRO A 437 -4.21 -29.15 -13.94
C PRO A 437 -4.39 -27.91 -13.05
N GLY A 438 -5.50 -27.20 -13.25
CA GLY A 438 -5.81 -26.01 -12.46
C GLY A 438 -5.88 -26.35 -10.96
N GLY A 439 -5.26 -25.50 -10.13
CA GLY A 439 -5.27 -25.64 -8.67
C GLY A 439 -4.06 -26.34 -8.05
N GLU A 440 -3.16 -26.93 -8.82
CA GLU A 440 -1.95 -27.57 -8.26
C GLU A 440 -1.00 -26.61 -7.54
N GLY A 441 -1.10 -25.29 -7.80
CA GLY A 441 -0.24 -24.26 -7.18
C GLY A 441 -0.83 -23.56 -5.95
N SER A 442 -2.14 -23.71 -5.65
CA SER A 442 -2.81 -23.02 -4.52
C SER A 442 -4.05 -23.80 -4.09
N PRO A 443 -3.90 -24.93 -3.39
CA PRO A 443 -5.04 -25.69 -2.90
C PRO A 443 -5.80 -24.94 -1.81
N VAL A 444 -7.06 -25.30 -1.61
CA VAL A 444 -7.80 -24.95 -0.38
C VAL A 444 -7.30 -25.88 0.72
N GLU A 445 -6.90 -25.30 1.84
CA GLU A 445 -6.35 -26.00 3.00
C GLU A 445 -7.43 -26.27 4.02
N ILE A 446 -7.65 -27.52 4.39
CA ILE A 446 -8.68 -27.91 5.35
C ILE A 446 -8.01 -28.63 6.52
N ILE A 447 -8.16 -28.10 7.73
CA ILE A 447 -7.62 -28.67 8.96
C ILE A 447 -8.72 -29.45 9.64
N VAL A 448 -8.50 -30.75 9.78
CA VAL A 448 -9.50 -31.70 10.27
C VAL A 448 -8.88 -32.63 11.32
N LYS A 449 -9.67 -33.10 12.29
CA LYS A 449 -9.24 -34.17 13.20
C LYS A 449 -8.99 -35.46 12.44
N GLU A 450 -7.99 -36.24 12.83
CA GLU A 450 -7.63 -37.51 12.20
C GLU A 450 -8.84 -38.46 12.07
N SER A 451 -9.74 -38.48 13.06
CA SER A 451 -10.96 -39.30 13.07
C SER A 451 -11.95 -38.98 11.96
N ASP A 452 -11.93 -37.75 11.45
CA ASP A 452 -12.94 -37.24 10.50
C ASP A 452 -12.43 -37.15 9.06
N VAL A 453 -11.14 -37.44 8.85
CA VAL A 453 -10.46 -37.35 7.53
C VAL A 453 -11.27 -38.03 6.42
N GLN A 454 -11.71 -39.27 6.61
CA GLN A 454 -12.45 -40.00 5.57
C GLN A 454 -13.80 -39.36 5.25
N LYS A 455 -14.55 -38.93 6.29
CA LYS A 455 -15.87 -38.29 6.11
C LYS A 455 -15.73 -36.95 5.39
N VAL A 456 -14.75 -36.15 5.80
CA VAL A 456 -14.50 -34.85 5.21
C VAL A 456 -14.01 -34.98 3.77
N THR A 457 -13.09 -35.92 3.49
CA THR A 457 -12.62 -36.18 2.13
C THR A 457 -13.77 -36.58 1.21
N ALA A 458 -14.64 -37.52 1.64
CA ALA A 458 -15.80 -37.94 0.85
C ALA A 458 -16.77 -36.76 0.61
N LYS A 459 -17.02 -35.93 1.61
CA LYS A 459 -17.90 -34.78 1.50
C LYS A 459 -17.33 -33.73 0.53
N LEU A 460 -16.03 -33.45 0.62
CA LEU A 460 -15.35 -32.49 -0.27
C LEU A 460 -15.36 -32.95 -1.71
N LEU A 461 -15.09 -34.24 -1.98
CA LEU A 461 -15.15 -34.78 -3.34
C LEU A 461 -16.56 -34.74 -3.94
N ALA A 462 -17.61 -34.80 -3.10
CA ALA A 462 -18.99 -34.60 -3.51
C ALA A 462 -19.38 -33.12 -3.67
N THR A 463 -18.53 -32.19 -3.26
CA THR A 463 -18.82 -30.74 -3.35
C THR A 463 -18.52 -30.23 -4.76
N PRO A 464 -19.50 -29.55 -5.42
CA PRO A 464 -19.27 -28.99 -6.74
C PRO A 464 -18.07 -28.04 -6.76
N GLY A 465 -17.21 -28.19 -7.79
CA GLY A 465 -16.03 -27.33 -7.94
C GLY A 465 -14.74 -27.89 -7.35
N VAL A 466 -14.79 -28.93 -6.52
CA VAL A 466 -13.62 -29.67 -6.04
C VAL A 466 -13.25 -30.76 -7.06
N SER A 467 -11.98 -30.88 -7.41
CA SER A 467 -11.45 -31.88 -8.36
C SER A 467 -10.73 -33.04 -7.67
N ALA A 468 -9.97 -32.74 -6.62
CA ALA A 468 -9.21 -33.72 -5.86
C ALA A 468 -9.06 -33.30 -4.40
N VAL A 469 -8.86 -34.24 -3.50
CA VAL A 469 -8.55 -34.00 -2.10
C VAL A 469 -7.45 -34.96 -1.68
N MET A 470 -6.33 -34.41 -1.20
CA MET A 470 -5.18 -35.18 -0.74
C MET A 470 -4.73 -34.76 0.65
N PRO A 471 -4.47 -35.71 1.56
CA PRO A 471 -3.86 -35.36 2.84
C PRO A 471 -2.38 -35.01 2.66
N THR A 472 -1.89 -34.15 3.53
CA THR A 472 -0.45 -33.88 3.62
C THR A 472 0.27 -35.13 4.12
N LEU A 473 1.32 -35.52 3.42
CA LEU A 473 2.10 -36.74 3.70
C LEU A 473 3.40 -36.39 4.46
N THR A 474 3.99 -37.38 5.13
CA THR A 474 5.26 -37.22 5.86
C THR A 474 6.50 -37.17 4.97
N GLY A 475 6.36 -37.47 3.69
CA GLY A 475 7.45 -37.48 2.70
C GLY A 475 6.95 -37.35 1.26
N PRO A 476 7.87 -37.20 0.31
CA PRO A 476 7.52 -37.09 -1.10
C PRO A 476 6.93 -38.41 -1.66
N VAL A 477 5.99 -38.27 -2.60
CA VAL A 477 5.46 -39.40 -3.35
C VAL A 477 6.48 -39.78 -4.43
N ILE A 478 7.02 -41.02 -4.35
CA ILE A 478 7.96 -41.55 -5.34
C ILE A 478 7.19 -42.54 -6.21
N PRO A 479 7.14 -42.33 -7.52
CA PRO A 479 6.47 -43.27 -8.42
C PRO A 479 7.00 -44.72 -8.26
N GLY A 480 6.10 -45.68 -8.05
CA GLY A 480 6.45 -47.09 -7.85
C GLY A 480 6.76 -47.49 -6.41
N GLN A 481 6.69 -46.58 -5.44
CA GLN A 481 6.80 -46.91 -4.02
C GLN A 481 5.45 -46.75 -3.31
N ALA A 482 5.32 -47.34 -2.11
CA ALA A 482 4.15 -47.16 -1.26
C ALA A 482 4.04 -45.68 -0.85
N LEU A 483 2.79 -45.17 -0.78
CA LEU A 483 2.56 -43.78 -0.34
C LEU A 483 3.09 -43.60 1.09
N PRO A 484 3.81 -42.47 1.35
CA PRO A 484 4.20 -42.11 2.72
C PRO A 484 2.96 -41.99 3.63
N PRO A 485 3.11 -42.26 4.93
CA PRO A 485 1.99 -42.08 5.86
C PRO A 485 1.49 -40.63 5.91
N VAL A 486 0.21 -40.47 6.28
CA VAL A 486 -0.41 -39.17 6.46
C VAL A 486 0.28 -38.42 7.61
N LYS A 487 0.58 -37.14 7.44
CA LYS A 487 1.18 -36.32 8.48
C LYS A 487 0.11 -35.88 9.46
N VAL A 488 0.29 -36.28 10.73
CA VAL A 488 -0.58 -35.90 11.85
C VAL A 488 0.18 -34.95 12.78
N VAL A 489 -0.42 -33.81 13.12
CA VAL A 489 0.16 -32.82 14.05
C VAL A 489 -0.91 -32.46 15.07
N ASP A 490 -0.63 -32.61 16.35
CA ASP A 490 -1.57 -32.37 17.45
C ASP A 490 -2.94 -33.07 17.28
N GLY A 491 -2.94 -34.30 16.68
CA GLY A 491 -4.17 -35.06 16.39
C GLY A 491 -5.00 -34.53 15.22
N GLN A 492 -4.44 -33.61 14.43
CA GLN A 492 -5.06 -33.01 13.25
C GLN A 492 -4.34 -33.43 11.98
N VAL A 493 -5.03 -33.37 10.85
CA VAL A 493 -4.55 -33.64 9.50
C VAL A 493 -4.86 -32.43 8.63
N LEU A 494 -3.92 -32.05 7.78
CA LEU A 494 -4.10 -31.05 6.76
C LEU A 494 -4.48 -31.72 5.44
N LEU A 495 -5.69 -31.43 4.95
CA LEU A 495 -6.17 -31.84 3.64
C LEU A 495 -6.00 -30.70 2.64
N ASN A 496 -5.46 -31.00 1.48
CA ASN A 496 -5.32 -30.07 0.35
C ASN A 496 -6.40 -30.41 -0.69
N ALA A 497 -7.39 -29.53 -0.85
CA ALA A 497 -8.43 -29.67 -1.85
C ALA A 497 -8.09 -28.84 -3.09
N THR A 498 -7.92 -29.51 -4.23
CA THR A 498 -7.70 -28.87 -5.53
C THR A 498 -9.05 -28.49 -6.13
N LEU A 499 -9.20 -27.24 -6.53
CA LEU A 499 -10.40 -26.77 -7.21
C LEU A 499 -10.30 -26.95 -8.73
N LYS A 500 -11.43 -26.97 -9.42
CA LYS A 500 -11.50 -26.99 -10.90
C LYS A 500 -11.12 -25.64 -11.51
N VAL A 501 -11.16 -24.56 -10.73
CA VAL A 501 -10.80 -23.20 -11.10
C VAL A 501 -9.69 -22.71 -10.17
N PRO A 502 -8.89 -21.71 -10.54
CA PRO A 502 -7.90 -21.14 -9.64
C PRO A 502 -8.55 -20.66 -8.34
N ALA A 503 -7.98 -21.02 -7.19
CA ALA A 503 -8.57 -20.72 -5.88
C ALA A 503 -8.63 -19.20 -5.60
N ASP A 504 -7.74 -18.40 -6.18
CA ASP A 504 -7.68 -16.95 -6.08
C ASP A 504 -8.58 -16.20 -7.08
N SER A 505 -9.21 -16.93 -8.02
CA SER A 505 -10.20 -16.36 -8.96
C SER A 505 -11.48 -15.95 -8.25
N VAL A 506 -12.32 -15.15 -8.92
CA VAL A 506 -13.63 -14.75 -8.38
C VAL A 506 -14.51 -15.97 -8.11
N GLU A 507 -14.51 -16.92 -9.05
CA GLU A 507 -15.25 -18.18 -8.94
C GLU A 507 -14.70 -19.06 -7.81
N GLY A 508 -13.37 -19.17 -7.68
CA GLY A 508 -12.71 -19.93 -6.61
C GLY A 508 -13.06 -19.37 -5.22
N ARG A 509 -13.05 -18.06 -5.07
CA ARG A 509 -13.47 -17.38 -3.81
C ARG A 509 -14.93 -17.68 -3.45
N GLN A 510 -15.83 -17.73 -4.44
CA GLN A 510 -17.24 -18.05 -4.20
C GLN A 510 -17.47 -19.51 -3.76
N LEU A 511 -16.53 -20.41 -4.01
CA LEU A 511 -16.57 -21.78 -3.50
C LEU A 511 -16.18 -21.88 -2.01
N THR A 512 -15.47 -20.92 -1.45
CA THR A 512 -15.06 -20.94 -0.04
C THR A 512 -16.22 -21.13 0.93
N PRO A 513 -17.31 -20.32 0.89
CA PRO A 513 -18.44 -20.54 1.78
C PRO A 513 -19.13 -21.91 1.55
N VAL A 514 -19.22 -22.38 0.31
CA VAL A 514 -19.79 -23.70 0.00
C VAL A 514 -18.97 -24.84 0.63
N ILE A 515 -17.64 -24.72 0.57
CA ILE A 515 -16.71 -25.68 1.20
C ILE A 515 -16.84 -25.59 2.73
N ARG A 516 -16.87 -24.41 3.32
CA ARG A 516 -17.06 -24.19 4.75
C ARG A 516 -18.36 -24.82 5.25
N ASP A 517 -19.47 -24.51 4.60
CA ASP A 517 -20.78 -25.07 4.96
C ASP A 517 -20.76 -26.61 4.89
N ALA A 518 -20.11 -27.17 3.85
CA ALA A 518 -20.02 -28.61 3.69
C ALA A 518 -19.22 -29.30 4.80
N VAL A 519 -18.11 -28.72 5.26
CA VAL A 519 -17.24 -29.30 6.30
C VAL A 519 -17.70 -28.97 7.70
N HIS A 520 -18.24 -27.79 7.95
CA HIS A 520 -18.80 -27.40 9.24
C HIS A 520 -20.06 -28.18 9.60
N ALA A 521 -20.79 -28.70 8.61
CA ALA A 521 -21.89 -29.64 8.84
C ALA A 521 -21.42 -30.97 9.46
N ILE A 522 -20.12 -31.30 9.39
CA ILE A 522 -19.52 -32.49 10.01
C ILE A 522 -18.99 -32.16 11.41
N ASP A 523 -18.13 -31.14 11.51
CA ASP A 523 -17.62 -30.58 12.77
C ASP A 523 -17.34 -29.08 12.58
N SER A 524 -17.96 -28.25 13.42
CA SER A 524 -17.76 -26.79 13.40
C SER A 524 -16.33 -26.36 13.77
N GLY A 525 -15.51 -27.26 14.30
CA GLY A 525 -14.10 -27.00 14.61
C GLY A 525 -13.14 -27.21 13.42
N ILE A 526 -13.65 -27.65 12.26
CA ILE A 526 -12.86 -27.75 11.03
C ILE A 526 -12.56 -26.33 10.52
N LEU A 527 -11.31 -26.07 10.14
CA LEU A 527 -10.89 -24.78 9.64
C LEU A 527 -10.53 -24.87 8.15
N VAL A 528 -11.01 -23.89 7.38
CA VAL A 528 -10.76 -23.77 5.95
C VAL A 528 -9.86 -22.54 5.68
N GLY A 529 -8.69 -22.80 5.13
CA GLY A 529 -7.65 -21.84 4.79
C GLY A 529 -7.22 -21.92 3.31
N GLY A 530 -6.02 -21.41 3.04
CA GLY A 530 -5.48 -21.29 1.69
C GLY A 530 -5.86 -19.97 1.02
N GLY A 531 -5.23 -19.65 -0.13
CA GLY A 531 -5.32 -18.36 -0.77
C GLY A 531 -6.74 -17.89 -1.10
N GLY A 532 -7.60 -18.80 -1.57
CA GLY A 532 -9.01 -18.48 -1.87
C GLY A 532 -9.81 -18.09 -0.63
N ALA A 533 -9.61 -18.81 0.50
CA ALA A 533 -10.28 -18.51 1.76
C ALA A 533 -9.80 -17.18 2.36
N ILE A 534 -8.51 -16.89 2.25
CA ILE A 534 -7.93 -15.60 2.65
C ILE A 534 -8.60 -14.45 1.89
N ASN A 535 -8.66 -14.54 0.57
CA ASN A 535 -9.27 -13.50 -0.25
C ASN A 535 -10.78 -13.33 0.02
N TYR A 536 -11.48 -14.42 0.32
CA TYR A 536 -12.88 -14.37 0.73
C TYR A 536 -13.06 -13.64 2.07
N ASP A 537 -12.25 -13.96 3.07
CA ASP A 537 -12.34 -13.35 4.39
C ASP A 537 -11.98 -11.85 4.36
N VAL A 538 -11.00 -11.47 3.53
CA VAL A 538 -10.67 -10.05 3.28
C VAL A 538 -11.86 -9.32 2.65
N ASP A 539 -12.55 -9.94 1.69
CA ASP A 539 -13.72 -9.35 1.04
C ASP A 539 -14.92 -9.20 2.01
N VAL A 540 -15.13 -10.18 2.89
CA VAL A 540 -16.17 -10.12 3.95
C VAL A 540 -15.84 -9.00 4.94
N ALA A 541 -14.61 -8.94 5.43
CA ALA A 541 -14.16 -7.91 6.38
C ALA A 541 -14.23 -6.50 5.74
N SER A 542 -13.81 -6.36 4.47
CA SER A 542 -13.89 -5.09 3.75
C SER A 542 -15.33 -4.60 3.61
N ARG A 543 -16.28 -5.50 3.33
CA ARG A 543 -17.71 -5.16 3.28
C ARG A 543 -18.26 -4.75 4.64
N HIS A 544 -17.82 -5.42 5.72
CA HIS A 544 -18.18 -5.05 7.08
C HIS A 544 -17.63 -3.67 7.43
N ASP A 545 -16.33 -3.45 7.19
CA ASP A 545 -15.66 -2.18 7.44
C ASP A 545 -16.34 -1.02 6.70
N ASN A 546 -16.67 -1.20 5.42
CA ASN A 546 -17.33 -0.17 4.65
C ASN A 546 -18.71 0.22 5.24
N ARG A 547 -19.46 -0.75 5.77
CA ARG A 547 -20.77 -0.50 6.41
C ARG A 547 -20.64 0.18 7.75
N LEU A 548 -19.55 -0.03 8.48
CA LEU A 548 -19.32 0.54 9.80
C LEU A 548 -18.58 1.88 9.72
N ILE A 549 -17.47 1.93 9.01
CA ILE A 549 -16.55 3.07 9.00
C ILE A 549 -17.14 4.25 8.23
N ILE A 550 -17.73 4.03 7.05
CA ILE A 550 -18.25 5.13 6.24
C ILE A 550 -19.31 5.95 6.99
N PRO A 551 -20.36 5.36 7.61
CA PRO A 551 -21.34 6.14 8.37
C PRO A 551 -20.73 6.87 9.58
N ILE A 552 -19.78 6.25 10.28
CA ILE A 552 -19.12 6.86 11.45
C ILE A 552 -18.30 8.08 11.01
N VAL A 553 -17.53 7.97 9.92
CA VAL A 553 -16.74 9.08 9.38
C VAL A 553 -17.66 10.21 8.91
N LEU A 554 -18.74 9.90 8.19
CA LEU A 554 -19.71 10.90 7.76
C LEU A 554 -20.38 11.63 8.94
N LEU A 555 -20.75 10.88 9.98
CA LEU A 555 -21.30 11.47 11.22
C LEU A 555 -20.27 12.37 11.91
N LEU A 556 -19.04 11.89 12.04
CA LEU A 556 -17.93 12.66 12.63
C LEU A 556 -17.70 13.97 11.88
N ILE A 557 -17.61 13.91 10.55
CA ILE A 557 -17.46 15.10 9.69
C ILE A 557 -18.66 16.05 9.86
N ALA A 558 -19.89 15.51 9.88
CA ALA A 558 -21.11 16.30 10.08
C ALA A 558 -21.07 17.07 11.43
N VAL A 559 -20.65 16.40 12.51
CA VAL A 559 -20.53 17.01 13.84
C VAL A 559 -19.45 18.09 13.83
N ILE A 560 -18.27 17.82 13.29
CA ILE A 560 -17.17 18.79 13.24
C ILE A 560 -17.57 20.02 12.40
N LEU A 561 -18.15 19.81 11.21
CA LEU A 561 -18.63 20.91 10.37
C LEU A 561 -19.76 21.69 11.04
N GLY A 562 -20.69 21.00 11.71
CA GLY A 562 -21.78 21.65 12.44
C GLY A 562 -21.28 22.57 13.55
N LEU A 563 -20.28 22.12 14.31
CA LEU A 563 -19.62 22.92 15.36
C LEU A 563 -18.83 24.10 14.79
N LEU A 564 -18.08 23.86 13.72
CA LEU A 564 -17.25 24.87 13.06
C LEU A 564 -18.10 25.98 12.42
N LEU A 565 -19.13 25.59 11.66
CA LEU A 565 -20.01 26.55 10.95
C LEU A 565 -21.12 27.10 11.83
N ARG A 566 -21.30 26.56 13.03
CA ARG A 566 -22.42 26.90 13.93
C ARG A 566 -23.79 26.85 13.21
N SER A 567 -23.93 25.97 12.23
CA SER A 567 -25.12 25.80 11.38
C SER A 567 -25.27 24.37 10.94
N ILE A 568 -26.28 23.69 11.43
CA ILE A 568 -26.61 22.30 11.04
C ILE A 568 -26.97 22.22 9.57
N LEU A 569 -27.74 23.21 9.05
CA LEU A 569 -28.16 23.21 7.65
C LEU A 569 -26.97 23.35 6.70
N ALA A 570 -26.02 24.25 7.01
CA ALA A 570 -24.82 24.43 6.19
C ALA A 570 -23.94 23.17 6.21
N ALA A 571 -23.77 22.55 7.38
CA ALA A 571 -23.03 21.29 7.50
C ALA A 571 -23.71 20.15 6.68
N ALA A 572 -25.02 20.02 6.75
CA ALA A 572 -25.78 19.02 6.00
C ALA A 572 -25.67 19.22 4.47
N LEU A 573 -25.75 20.47 4.01
CA LEU A 573 -25.59 20.79 2.58
C LEU A 573 -24.18 20.49 2.09
N LEU A 574 -23.16 20.86 2.86
CA LEU A 574 -21.77 20.54 2.52
C LEU A 574 -21.54 19.02 2.49
N LEU A 575 -22.05 18.29 3.47
CA LEU A 575 -21.94 16.83 3.50
C LEU A 575 -22.62 16.19 2.29
N ALA A 576 -23.82 16.66 1.93
CA ALA A 576 -24.53 16.20 0.73
C ALA A 576 -23.71 16.43 -0.56
N THR A 577 -23.08 17.61 -0.70
CA THR A 577 -22.23 17.89 -1.86
C THR A 577 -20.97 17.00 -1.88
N VAL A 578 -20.38 16.69 -0.73
CA VAL A 578 -19.24 15.77 -0.62
C VAL A 578 -19.64 14.36 -1.04
N ILE A 579 -20.79 13.85 -0.56
CA ILE A 579 -21.29 12.52 -0.93
C ILE A 579 -21.55 12.45 -2.45
N ILE A 580 -22.24 13.44 -3.03
CA ILE A 580 -22.51 13.47 -4.47
C ILE A 580 -21.19 13.52 -5.27
N SER A 581 -20.23 14.35 -4.84
CA SER A 581 -18.91 14.43 -5.50
C SER A 581 -18.15 13.11 -5.39
N PHE A 582 -18.21 12.42 -4.25
CA PHE A 582 -17.61 11.11 -4.08
C PHE A 582 -18.21 10.07 -5.03
N VAL A 583 -19.55 9.99 -5.10
CA VAL A 583 -20.22 9.07 -6.02
C VAL A 583 -19.93 9.42 -7.48
N ALA A 584 -19.87 10.72 -7.82
CA ALA A 584 -19.48 11.17 -9.15
C ALA A 584 -18.02 10.82 -9.51
N THR A 585 -17.13 10.76 -8.52
CA THR A 585 -15.73 10.32 -8.73
C THR A 585 -15.63 8.81 -8.99
N LEU A 586 -16.55 8.01 -8.44
CA LEU A 586 -16.64 6.58 -8.71
C LEU A 586 -17.24 6.26 -10.08
N GLY A 587 -18.03 7.15 -10.66
CA GLY A 587 -18.58 7.03 -12.00
C GLY A 587 -17.68 7.55 -13.08
#